data_b6f07517e601571031ff1bc75c3a5527
#
_entry.id   b6f07517e601571031ff1bc75c3a5527
#
_cell.length_a   1.000
_cell.length_b   1.000
_cell.length_c   1.000
_cell.angle_alpha   90.00
_cell.angle_beta   90.00
_cell.angle_gamma   90.00
#
_symmetry.space_group_name_H-M   'P 1'
#
loop_
_entity.id
_entity.type
_entity.pdbx_description
1 polymer ?
#
loop_
_entity_poly.entity_id
_entity_poly.type
_entity_poly.pdbx_seq_one_letter_code
_entity_poly.pdbx_strand_id
1 'polypeptide(L)'
;MSEAAGHYDVGWATVHAAFVAHVKAPLAEALPSVAVLGIDETRRGRPVWARDPDTGRWVLACDRWHTGFVDAAGTGGLLAQVEGRSAATVTAWLTGQPQVWRDAIAHVAIDLSASYAKAVRDALPDAVVVADRFHVVRLGNDAVTAVRQRVIREHEGRRGRKVDPAWRVRRRLLTAHERLRPETFTKMWNSLIETGDPGLEILHAYIVKEDLRALLALSGTNPERHLLRARLDTFYCRAAASSSPEVHRLATTIETWWPAIEAAIRTGYSNARSEGYNRLAKHEGRNAFGFRNPVNQRRRIRWACTRQHRRASPATTTVPGQVR
;
A
#
# COMPACT_ATOMS: atom_id res chain seq x y z
N MET A 1 23.67 1.40 -16.88
CA MET A 1 24.28 0.47 -17.88
C MET A 1 24.83 1.17 -19.10
N SER A 2 24.13 2.12 -19.71
CA SER A 2 24.67 2.89 -20.86
C SER A 2 25.92 3.70 -20.49
N GLU A 3 25.95 4.35 -19.33
CA GLU A 3 27.15 5.03 -18.82
C GLU A 3 28.32 4.06 -18.62
N ALA A 4 28.07 2.90 -18.02
CA ALA A 4 29.13 1.89 -17.88
C ALA A 4 29.62 1.37 -19.24
N ALA A 5 28.70 1.17 -20.19
CA ALA A 5 29.10 0.77 -21.56
C ALA A 5 30.01 1.79 -22.20
N GLY A 6 29.68 3.10 -22.11
CA GLY A 6 30.55 4.17 -22.59
C GLY A 6 31.88 4.29 -21.84
N HIS A 7 31.87 4.15 -20.51
CA HIS A 7 33.08 4.25 -19.69
C HIS A 7 34.08 3.11 -19.98
N TYR A 8 33.63 1.91 -20.25
CA TYR A 8 34.48 0.75 -20.51
C TYR A 8 34.64 0.43 -22.01
N ASP A 9 34.12 1.27 -22.89
CA ASP A 9 34.10 1.09 -24.34
C ASP A 9 33.63 -0.32 -24.77
N VAL A 10 32.52 -0.75 -24.20
CA VAL A 10 31.89 -2.05 -24.51
C VAL A 10 30.44 -1.90 -24.86
N GLY A 11 29.91 -2.88 -25.61
CA GLY A 11 28.50 -2.88 -25.98
C GLY A 11 27.56 -2.98 -24.75
N TRP A 12 26.38 -2.36 -24.82
CA TRP A 12 25.35 -2.46 -23.78
C TRP A 12 25.00 -3.92 -23.42
N ALA A 13 24.98 -4.82 -24.42
CA ALA A 13 24.71 -6.24 -24.21
C ALA A 13 25.73 -6.92 -23.30
N THR A 14 27.01 -6.54 -23.43
CA THR A 14 28.13 -7.02 -22.59
C THR A 14 27.94 -6.61 -21.14
N VAL A 15 27.64 -5.31 -20.91
CA VAL A 15 27.37 -4.80 -19.54
C VAL A 15 26.13 -5.47 -18.94
N HIS A 16 25.09 -5.69 -19.76
CA HIS A 16 23.90 -6.37 -19.30
C HIS A 16 24.16 -7.84 -18.93
N ALA A 17 24.92 -8.55 -19.76
CA ALA A 17 25.31 -9.96 -19.47
C ALA A 17 26.17 -10.06 -18.20
N ALA A 18 27.13 -9.17 -18.03
CA ALA A 18 27.95 -9.09 -16.81
C ALA A 18 27.09 -8.81 -15.57
N PHE A 19 26.15 -7.87 -15.66
CA PHE A 19 25.19 -7.61 -14.58
C PHE A 19 24.34 -8.84 -14.26
N VAL A 20 23.80 -9.54 -15.26
CA VAL A 20 22.99 -10.74 -15.05
C VAL A 20 23.80 -11.82 -14.36
N ALA A 21 25.05 -12.06 -14.79
CA ALA A 21 25.96 -13.02 -14.17
C ALA A 21 26.26 -12.65 -12.71
N HIS A 22 26.59 -11.38 -12.45
CA HIS A 22 26.89 -10.86 -11.11
C HIS A 22 25.73 -11.02 -10.11
N VAL A 23 24.49 -10.77 -10.54
CA VAL A 23 23.34 -10.82 -9.63
C VAL A 23 22.70 -12.21 -9.53
N LYS A 24 23.11 -13.17 -10.35
CA LYS A 24 22.47 -14.50 -10.45
C LYS A 24 22.57 -15.25 -9.10
N ALA A 25 23.76 -15.40 -8.58
CA ALA A 25 23.99 -16.13 -7.32
C ALA A 25 23.32 -15.42 -6.12
N PRO A 26 23.57 -14.12 -5.85
CA PRO A 26 22.95 -13.43 -4.71
C PRO A 26 21.40 -13.37 -4.76
N LEU A 27 20.79 -13.38 -5.95
CA LEU A 27 19.34 -13.40 -6.07
C LEU A 27 18.74 -14.82 -6.03
N ALA A 28 19.57 -15.86 -6.14
CA ALA A 28 19.16 -17.25 -6.03
C ALA A 28 19.32 -17.81 -4.60
N GLU A 29 19.94 -17.04 -3.68
CA GLU A 29 20.02 -17.42 -2.28
C GLU A 29 18.63 -17.69 -1.68
N ALA A 30 18.57 -18.59 -0.71
CA ALA A 30 17.36 -18.88 0.04
C ALA A 30 16.77 -17.59 0.65
N LEU A 31 15.45 -17.51 0.72
CA LEU A 31 14.80 -16.38 1.35
C LEU A 31 15.18 -16.32 2.84
N PRO A 32 15.46 -15.12 3.37
CA PRO A 32 15.68 -14.97 4.81
C PRO A 32 14.39 -15.35 5.57
N SER A 33 14.54 -15.76 6.82
CA SER A 33 13.38 -15.93 7.72
C SER A 33 12.68 -14.61 7.91
N VAL A 34 11.37 -14.62 7.83
CA VAL A 34 10.52 -13.42 7.86
C VAL A 34 9.38 -13.64 8.84
N ALA A 35 9.32 -12.82 9.88
CA ALA A 35 8.22 -12.85 10.85
C ALA A 35 7.02 -12.02 10.40
N VAL A 36 7.25 -10.95 9.65
CA VAL A 36 6.21 -10.04 9.15
C VAL A 36 6.37 -9.87 7.64
N LEU A 37 5.45 -10.45 6.89
CA LEU A 37 5.45 -10.34 5.42
C LEU A 37 4.56 -9.17 4.99
N GLY A 38 5.05 -8.31 4.10
CA GLY A 38 4.27 -7.28 3.41
C GLY A 38 3.94 -7.74 2.00
N ILE A 39 2.69 -7.57 1.58
CA ILE A 39 2.23 -7.87 0.21
C ILE A 39 1.57 -6.62 -0.36
N ASP A 40 2.04 -6.19 -1.54
CA ASP A 40 1.49 -5.02 -2.21
C ASP A 40 1.66 -5.13 -3.74
N GLU A 41 0.87 -4.40 -4.49
CA GLU A 41 0.96 -4.41 -5.93
C GLU A 41 1.58 -3.13 -6.51
N THR A 42 2.33 -3.31 -7.58
CA THR A 42 2.91 -2.20 -8.34
C THR A 42 2.60 -2.32 -9.81
N ARG A 43 2.05 -1.25 -10.38
CA ARG A 43 1.82 -1.19 -11.82
C ARG A 43 3.14 -1.06 -12.56
N ARG A 44 3.41 -2.00 -13.46
CA ARG A 44 4.63 -2.06 -14.29
C ARG A 44 4.61 -1.10 -15.48
N GLY A 45 3.44 -0.71 -15.92
CA GLY A 45 3.25 0.14 -17.10
C GLY A 45 1.77 0.29 -17.44
N ARG A 46 1.46 0.91 -18.56
CA ARG A 46 0.09 1.02 -19.03
C ARG A 46 -0.48 -0.36 -19.40
N PRO A 47 -1.78 -0.62 -19.20
CA PRO A 47 -2.42 -1.81 -19.70
C PRO A 47 -2.30 -1.89 -21.22
N VAL A 48 -2.19 -3.10 -21.76
CA VAL A 48 -2.20 -3.35 -23.21
C VAL A 48 -3.57 -3.83 -23.60
N TRP A 49 -4.18 -3.14 -24.53
CA TRP A 49 -5.45 -3.50 -25.11
C TRP A 49 -5.21 -4.08 -26.50
N ALA A 50 -5.92 -5.11 -26.87
CA ALA A 50 -5.92 -5.69 -28.19
C ALA A 50 -7.36 -5.82 -28.71
N ARG A 51 -7.52 -5.88 -30.02
CA ARG A 51 -8.80 -6.14 -30.63
C ARG A 51 -8.99 -7.65 -30.68
N ASP A 52 -10.09 -8.11 -30.10
CA ASP A 52 -10.50 -9.51 -30.17
C ASP A 52 -10.80 -9.84 -31.64
N PRO A 53 -10.16 -10.87 -32.23
CA PRO A 53 -10.30 -11.17 -33.66
C PRO A 53 -11.71 -11.67 -34.03
N ASP A 54 -12.41 -12.32 -33.10
CA ASP A 54 -13.70 -12.94 -33.35
C ASP A 54 -14.85 -11.94 -33.19
N THR A 55 -14.79 -11.10 -32.13
CA THR A 55 -15.86 -10.15 -31.78
C THR A 55 -15.60 -8.72 -32.24
N GLY A 56 -14.36 -8.42 -32.65
CA GLY A 56 -13.92 -7.07 -33.02
C GLY A 56 -13.89 -6.08 -31.85
N ARG A 57 -14.15 -6.51 -30.61
CA ARG A 57 -14.15 -5.67 -29.39
C ARG A 57 -12.75 -5.46 -28.85
N TRP A 58 -12.54 -4.31 -28.20
CA TRP A 58 -11.32 -4.09 -27.44
C TRP A 58 -11.36 -4.85 -26.12
N VAL A 59 -10.40 -5.74 -25.92
CA VAL A 59 -10.23 -6.54 -24.71
C VAL A 59 -8.88 -6.23 -24.05
N LEU A 60 -8.81 -6.37 -22.73
CA LEU A 60 -7.58 -6.18 -21.97
C LEU A 60 -6.65 -7.37 -22.21
N ALA A 61 -5.67 -7.20 -23.11
CA ALA A 61 -4.71 -8.26 -23.44
C ALA A 61 -3.67 -8.48 -22.33
N CYS A 62 -3.25 -7.42 -21.64
CA CYS A 62 -2.28 -7.52 -20.55
C CYS A 62 -2.48 -6.39 -19.53
N ASP A 63 -2.82 -6.75 -18.30
CA ASP A 63 -2.83 -5.82 -17.15
C ASP A 63 -1.48 -5.91 -16.43
N ARG A 64 -0.62 -4.95 -16.70
CA ARG A 64 0.79 -4.96 -16.30
C ARG A 64 0.98 -4.63 -14.82
N TRP A 65 0.58 -5.54 -13.95
CA TRP A 65 0.82 -5.48 -12.52
C TRP A 65 1.84 -6.53 -12.06
N HIS A 66 2.58 -6.19 -11.03
CA HIS A 66 3.39 -7.11 -10.25
C HIS A 66 2.95 -7.05 -8.79
N THR A 67 2.82 -8.20 -8.16
CA THR A 67 2.71 -8.31 -6.71
C THR A 67 4.10 -8.47 -6.13
N GLY A 68 4.44 -7.62 -5.17
CA GLY A 68 5.69 -7.63 -4.41
C GLY A 68 5.50 -8.29 -3.05
N PHE A 69 6.49 -9.07 -2.62
CA PHE A 69 6.59 -9.66 -1.30
C PHE A 69 7.80 -9.06 -0.59
N VAL A 70 7.60 -8.50 0.59
CA VAL A 70 8.57 -7.68 1.31
C VAL A 70 8.72 -8.17 2.74
N ASP A 71 9.93 -8.20 3.26
CA ASP A 71 10.15 -8.29 4.70
C ASP A 71 9.76 -6.95 5.36
N ALA A 72 8.56 -6.92 5.95
CA ALA A 72 7.99 -5.68 6.48
C ALA A 72 8.61 -5.22 7.79
N ALA A 73 9.25 -6.10 8.57
CA ALA A 73 9.85 -5.76 9.87
C ALA A 73 11.38 -5.93 9.90
N GLY A 74 11.94 -6.87 9.14
CA GLY A 74 13.36 -7.19 9.14
C GLY A 74 14.18 -6.43 8.08
N THR A 75 15.31 -7.00 7.68
CA THR A 75 16.26 -6.42 6.71
C THR A 75 16.26 -7.11 5.35
N GLY A 76 15.40 -8.14 5.16
CA GLY A 76 15.34 -8.95 3.94
C GLY A 76 14.95 -8.20 2.67
N GLY A 77 14.34 -7.03 2.80
CA GLY A 77 14.00 -6.17 1.66
C GLY A 77 12.88 -6.74 0.80
N LEU A 78 12.97 -6.52 -0.51
CA LEU A 78 12.05 -7.09 -1.48
C LEU A 78 12.43 -8.55 -1.77
N LEU A 79 11.65 -9.47 -1.24
CA LEU A 79 11.87 -10.92 -1.33
C LEU A 79 11.59 -11.46 -2.73
N ALA A 80 10.48 -11.03 -3.33
CA ALA A 80 10.07 -11.44 -4.66
C ALA A 80 9.14 -10.43 -5.33
N GLN A 81 9.04 -10.52 -6.65
CA GLN A 81 7.98 -9.93 -7.45
C GLN A 81 7.44 -10.98 -8.42
N VAL A 82 6.13 -11.15 -8.43
CA VAL A 82 5.44 -12.03 -9.38
C VAL A 82 4.52 -11.22 -10.29
N GLU A 83 4.26 -11.72 -11.48
CA GLU A 83 3.36 -11.06 -12.43
C GLU A 83 1.90 -11.31 -12.06
N GLY A 84 1.09 -10.26 -12.14
CA GLY A 84 -0.32 -10.31 -11.76
C GLY A 84 -0.59 -9.75 -10.35
N ARG A 85 -1.88 -9.71 -10.01
CA ARG A 85 -2.41 -9.23 -8.71
C ARG A 85 -3.62 -10.03 -8.23
N SER A 86 -3.76 -11.25 -8.70
CA SER A 86 -4.86 -12.13 -8.29
C SER A 86 -4.53 -12.90 -7.00
N ALA A 87 -5.57 -13.37 -6.29
CA ALA A 87 -5.40 -14.27 -5.17
C ALA A 87 -4.61 -15.52 -5.58
N ALA A 88 -4.91 -16.10 -6.75
CA ALA A 88 -4.22 -17.28 -7.27
C ALA A 88 -2.70 -17.05 -7.44
N THR A 89 -2.31 -15.86 -7.94
CA THR A 89 -0.90 -15.48 -8.07
C THR A 89 -0.18 -15.43 -6.72
N VAL A 90 -0.83 -14.85 -5.71
CA VAL A 90 -0.29 -14.74 -4.34
C VAL A 90 -0.21 -16.12 -3.69
N THR A 91 -1.29 -16.90 -3.75
CA THR A 91 -1.34 -18.27 -3.19
C THR A 91 -0.26 -19.15 -3.83
N ALA A 92 -0.13 -19.16 -5.16
CA ALA A 92 0.86 -19.97 -5.85
C ALA A 92 2.29 -19.63 -5.44
N TRP A 93 2.61 -18.35 -5.24
CA TRP A 93 3.94 -17.97 -4.77
C TRP A 93 4.18 -18.40 -3.32
N LEU A 94 3.21 -18.19 -2.43
CA LEU A 94 3.32 -18.55 -1.01
C LEU A 94 3.46 -20.07 -0.84
N THR A 95 2.61 -20.86 -1.48
CA THR A 95 2.64 -22.34 -1.40
C THR A 95 3.88 -22.94 -2.04
N GLY A 96 4.52 -22.24 -2.97
CA GLY A 96 5.80 -22.62 -3.55
C GLY A 96 7.00 -22.41 -2.60
N GLN A 97 6.83 -21.77 -1.45
CA GLN A 97 7.91 -21.62 -0.47
C GLN A 97 7.98 -22.83 0.48
N PRO A 98 9.17 -23.13 1.04
CA PRO A 98 9.32 -24.20 2.03
C PRO A 98 8.36 -24.04 3.22
N GLN A 99 7.83 -25.14 3.73
CA GLN A 99 6.90 -25.13 4.87
C GLN A 99 7.49 -24.37 6.08
N VAL A 100 8.76 -24.69 6.44
CA VAL A 100 9.46 -24.02 7.55
C VAL A 100 9.53 -22.50 7.38
N TRP A 101 9.67 -22.01 6.14
CA TRP A 101 9.68 -20.58 5.87
C TRP A 101 8.28 -19.98 6.06
N ARG A 102 7.23 -20.68 5.63
CA ARG A 102 5.84 -20.26 5.79
C ARG A 102 5.42 -20.21 7.27
N ASP A 103 5.82 -21.22 8.03
CA ASP A 103 5.52 -21.35 9.47
C ASP A 103 6.21 -20.27 10.33
N ALA A 104 7.29 -19.67 9.83
CA ALA A 104 7.94 -18.55 10.49
C ALA A 104 7.21 -17.21 10.35
N ILE A 105 6.20 -17.11 9.45
CA ILE A 105 5.45 -15.88 9.21
C ILE A 105 4.31 -15.78 10.22
N ALA A 106 4.47 -14.91 11.20
CA ALA A 106 3.45 -14.65 12.21
C ALA A 106 2.40 -13.61 11.76
N HIS A 107 2.80 -12.65 10.91
CA HIS A 107 1.91 -11.56 10.47
C HIS A 107 2.08 -11.28 8.98
N VAL A 108 0.98 -10.90 8.33
CA VAL A 108 1.00 -10.47 6.93
C VAL A 108 0.32 -9.12 6.79
N ALA A 109 1.10 -8.08 6.45
CA ALA A 109 0.60 -6.73 6.21
C ALA A 109 0.15 -6.59 4.76
N ILE A 110 -1.12 -6.21 4.58
CA ILE A 110 -1.75 -6.00 3.27
C ILE A 110 -2.60 -4.73 3.27
N ASP A 111 -2.90 -4.24 2.08
CA ASP A 111 -3.99 -3.31 1.88
C ASP A 111 -5.35 -3.99 2.14
N LEU A 112 -6.43 -3.21 2.19
CA LEU A 112 -7.79 -3.73 2.39
C LEU A 112 -8.29 -4.52 1.16
N SER A 113 -7.53 -5.55 0.78
CA SER A 113 -7.77 -6.41 -0.38
C SER A 113 -8.32 -7.76 0.04
N ALA A 114 -9.61 -8.01 -0.20
CA ALA A 114 -10.25 -9.28 0.11
C ALA A 114 -9.59 -10.47 -0.62
N SER A 115 -9.08 -10.25 -1.84
CA SER A 115 -8.37 -11.28 -2.61
C SER A 115 -7.03 -11.66 -1.95
N TYR A 116 -6.27 -10.69 -1.44
CA TYR A 116 -5.02 -10.96 -0.74
C TYR A 116 -5.28 -11.58 0.63
N ALA A 117 -6.27 -11.09 1.38
CA ALA A 117 -6.67 -11.69 2.65
C ALA A 117 -7.09 -13.15 2.48
N LYS A 118 -7.82 -13.48 1.39
CA LYS A 118 -8.14 -14.88 1.07
C LYS A 118 -6.88 -15.69 0.78
N ALA A 119 -5.99 -15.21 -0.07
CA ALA A 119 -4.76 -15.90 -0.43
C ALA A 119 -3.86 -16.18 0.79
N VAL A 120 -3.80 -15.21 1.73
CA VAL A 120 -3.06 -15.37 2.99
C VAL A 120 -3.69 -16.45 3.86
N ARG A 121 -5.01 -16.43 4.08
CA ARG A 121 -5.68 -17.46 4.87
C ARG A 121 -5.53 -18.87 4.28
N ASP A 122 -5.56 -18.97 2.95
CA ASP A 122 -5.43 -20.25 2.25
C ASP A 122 -3.99 -20.81 2.32
N ALA A 123 -2.96 -19.96 2.28
CA ALA A 123 -1.55 -20.38 2.20
C ALA A 123 -0.79 -20.30 3.53
N LEU A 124 -1.22 -19.46 4.46
CA LEU A 124 -0.61 -19.18 5.76
C LEU A 124 -1.70 -19.13 6.84
N PRO A 125 -2.34 -20.26 7.17
CA PRO A 125 -3.52 -20.30 8.05
C PRO A 125 -3.25 -19.77 9.47
N ASP A 126 -2.03 -19.90 9.98
CA ASP A 126 -1.63 -19.45 11.31
C ASP A 126 -1.18 -17.97 11.35
N ALA A 127 -1.01 -17.35 10.20
CA ALA A 127 -0.55 -15.97 10.14
C ALA A 127 -1.71 -14.97 10.33
N VAL A 128 -1.48 -13.97 11.16
CA VAL A 128 -2.43 -12.89 11.41
C VAL A 128 -2.36 -11.85 10.28
N VAL A 129 -3.49 -11.59 9.64
CA VAL A 129 -3.60 -10.49 8.66
C VAL A 129 -3.59 -9.15 9.38
N VAL A 130 -2.78 -8.22 8.90
CA VAL A 130 -2.65 -6.85 9.42
C VAL A 130 -3.04 -5.88 8.31
N ALA A 131 -4.07 -5.06 8.56
CA ALA A 131 -4.52 -4.04 7.61
C ALA A 131 -3.59 -2.82 7.65
N ASP A 132 -3.19 -2.32 6.47
CA ASP A 132 -2.41 -1.09 6.45
C ASP A 132 -3.25 0.11 6.88
N ARG A 133 -2.86 0.71 8.01
CA ARG A 133 -3.56 1.86 8.61
C ARG A 133 -3.65 3.07 7.67
N PHE A 134 -2.69 3.26 6.77
CA PHE A 134 -2.72 4.36 5.81
C PHE A 134 -3.93 4.22 4.86
N HIS A 135 -4.20 2.99 4.41
CA HIS A 135 -5.38 2.70 3.60
C HIS A 135 -6.69 2.83 4.38
N VAL A 136 -6.69 2.50 5.67
CA VAL A 136 -7.87 2.74 6.54
C VAL A 136 -8.15 4.24 6.70
N VAL A 137 -7.12 5.07 6.94
CA VAL A 137 -7.28 6.54 6.99
C VAL A 137 -7.79 7.08 5.66
N ARG A 138 -7.31 6.52 4.55
CA ARG A 138 -7.76 6.90 3.21
C ARG A 138 -9.25 6.66 3.01
N LEU A 139 -9.81 5.54 3.51
CA LEU A 139 -11.26 5.30 3.47
C LEU A 139 -12.06 6.42 4.15
N GLY A 140 -11.61 6.90 5.31
CA GLY A 140 -12.23 8.04 5.99
C GLY A 140 -12.18 9.31 5.14
N ASN A 141 -11.05 9.59 4.50
CA ASN A 141 -10.91 10.73 3.58
C ASN A 141 -11.81 10.60 2.34
N ASP A 142 -11.93 9.40 1.79
CA ASP A 142 -12.77 9.11 0.63
C ASP A 142 -14.25 9.25 1.00
N ALA A 143 -14.68 8.82 2.20
CA ALA A 143 -16.05 9.01 2.70
C ALA A 143 -16.40 10.51 2.82
N VAL A 144 -15.54 11.32 3.47
CA VAL A 144 -15.73 12.78 3.56
C VAL A 144 -15.80 13.43 2.17
N THR A 145 -14.98 12.98 1.23
CA THR A 145 -14.98 13.48 -0.14
C THR A 145 -16.30 13.14 -0.84
N ALA A 146 -16.78 11.90 -0.67
CA ALA A 146 -18.01 11.43 -1.29
C ALA A 146 -19.24 12.16 -0.74
N VAL A 147 -19.35 12.29 0.61
CA VAL A 147 -20.41 13.08 1.25
C VAL A 147 -20.42 14.52 0.70
N ARG A 148 -19.27 15.19 0.75
CA ARG A 148 -19.14 16.56 0.24
C ARG A 148 -19.57 16.68 -1.24
N GLN A 149 -19.20 15.72 -2.08
CA GLN A 149 -19.53 15.75 -3.51
C GLN A 149 -21.03 15.50 -3.75
N ARG A 150 -21.63 14.58 -3.01
CA ARG A 150 -23.06 14.30 -3.08
C ARG A 150 -23.87 15.51 -2.62
N VAL A 151 -23.58 15.99 -1.41
CA VAL A 151 -24.30 17.12 -0.79
C VAL A 151 -24.26 18.37 -1.68
N ILE A 152 -23.10 18.73 -2.23
CA ILE A 152 -23.01 19.86 -3.17
C ILE A 152 -23.87 19.61 -4.41
N ARG A 153 -23.88 18.38 -4.94
CA ARG A 153 -24.65 18.06 -6.15
C ARG A 153 -26.17 18.14 -5.89
N GLU A 154 -26.60 17.64 -4.75
CA GLU A 154 -28.02 17.66 -4.33
C GLU A 154 -28.48 19.07 -4.04
N HIS A 155 -27.67 19.88 -3.36
CA HIS A 155 -28.06 21.25 -2.99
C HIS A 155 -27.93 22.25 -4.15
N GLU A 156 -26.85 22.16 -4.93
CA GLU A 156 -26.54 23.12 -6.01
C GLU A 156 -27.00 22.66 -7.40
N GLY A 157 -27.48 21.42 -7.52
CA GLY A 157 -27.85 20.83 -8.81
C GLY A 157 -26.65 20.63 -9.78
N ARG A 158 -25.43 20.84 -9.32
CA ARG A 158 -24.21 20.83 -10.13
C ARG A 158 -22.99 20.38 -9.35
N ARG A 159 -21.92 20.13 -10.07
CA ARG A 159 -20.59 19.88 -9.48
C ARG A 159 -20.07 21.14 -8.76
N GLY A 160 -19.40 20.97 -7.63
CA GLY A 160 -18.82 22.05 -6.85
C GLY A 160 -17.82 22.92 -7.61
N ARG A 161 -17.85 24.22 -7.37
CA ARG A 161 -17.02 25.25 -8.00
C ARG A 161 -16.21 26.03 -6.96
N LYS A 162 -15.23 26.81 -7.40
CA LYS A 162 -14.34 27.61 -6.54
C LYS A 162 -15.10 28.61 -5.64
N VAL A 163 -16.29 29.03 -6.04
CA VAL A 163 -17.13 29.94 -5.26
C VAL A 163 -17.84 29.24 -4.08
N ASP A 164 -18.05 27.93 -4.15
CA ASP A 164 -18.79 27.19 -3.15
C ASP A 164 -17.94 26.98 -1.88
N PRO A 165 -18.47 27.27 -0.68
CA PRO A 165 -17.72 27.10 0.58
C PRO A 165 -17.17 25.70 0.76
N ALA A 166 -17.98 24.67 0.58
CA ALA A 166 -17.61 23.27 0.72
C ALA A 166 -16.54 22.81 -0.30
N TRP A 167 -16.50 23.41 -1.49
CA TRP A 167 -15.42 23.15 -2.45
C TRP A 167 -14.11 23.81 -2.04
N ARG A 168 -14.17 25.04 -1.49
CA ARG A 168 -12.99 25.79 -1.04
C ARG A 168 -12.25 25.09 0.09
N VAL A 169 -12.99 24.47 1.02
CA VAL A 169 -12.40 23.78 2.19
C VAL A 169 -12.01 22.33 1.93
N ARG A 170 -12.28 21.77 0.73
CA ARG A 170 -12.11 20.35 0.39
C ARG A 170 -10.76 19.71 0.77
N ARG A 171 -9.65 20.47 0.69
CA ARG A 171 -8.31 19.96 1.06
C ARG A 171 -8.12 19.96 2.57
N ARG A 172 -8.70 20.95 3.27
CA ARG A 172 -8.62 21.07 4.73
C ARG A 172 -9.40 19.95 5.42
N LEU A 173 -10.54 19.54 4.84
CA LEU A 173 -11.33 18.41 5.31
C LEU A 173 -10.55 17.07 5.28
N LEU A 174 -9.56 16.93 4.41
CA LEU A 174 -8.69 15.75 4.33
C LEU A 174 -7.42 15.86 5.18
N THR A 175 -7.16 17.06 5.71
CA THR A 175 -6.04 17.29 6.61
C THR A 175 -6.44 16.85 8.02
N ALA A 176 -5.53 16.22 8.72
CA ALA A 176 -5.69 15.86 10.12
C ALA A 176 -5.93 17.10 10.99
N HIS A 177 -6.85 17.00 11.94
CA HIS A 177 -7.20 18.14 12.81
C HIS A 177 -5.96 18.77 13.49
N GLU A 178 -5.08 17.94 14.03
CA GLU A 178 -3.85 18.36 14.74
C GLU A 178 -2.80 19.03 13.84
N ARG A 179 -2.96 18.93 12.50
CA ARG A 179 -2.10 19.59 11.52
C ARG A 179 -2.68 20.90 10.98
N LEU A 180 -3.91 21.22 11.34
CA LEU A 180 -4.54 22.48 10.99
C LEU A 180 -4.20 23.54 12.03
N ARG A 181 -3.82 24.72 11.58
CA ARG A 181 -3.71 25.88 12.47
C ARG A 181 -5.11 26.23 13.00
N PRO A 182 -5.24 26.65 14.29
CA PRO A 182 -6.54 26.97 14.91
C PRO A 182 -7.41 27.91 14.05
N GLU A 183 -6.81 28.96 13.50
CA GLU A 183 -7.54 29.94 12.69
C GLU A 183 -8.02 29.32 11.36
N THR A 184 -7.22 28.37 10.80
CA THR A 184 -7.59 27.67 9.56
C THR A 184 -8.73 26.70 9.81
N PHE A 185 -8.68 26.00 10.95
CA PHE A 185 -9.76 25.13 11.39
C PHE A 185 -11.05 25.92 11.62
N THR A 186 -11.00 27.01 12.40
CA THR A 186 -12.17 27.86 12.68
C THR A 186 -12.79 28.40 11.40
N LYS A 187 -11.98 28.90 10.46
CA LYS A 187 -12.48 29.38 9.16
C LYS A 187 -13.13 28.28 8.33
N MET A 188 -12.58 27.06 8.34
CA MET A 188 -13.17 25.92 7.67
C MET A 188 -14.51 25.53 8.29
N TRP A 189 -14.53 25.42 9.61
CA TRP A 189 -15.70 25.04 10.40
C TRP A 189 -16.86 26.02 10.22
N ASN A 190 -16.64 27.31 10.47
CA ASN A 190 -17.65 28.34 10.37
C ASN A 190 -18.20 28.45 8.94
N SER A 191 -17.33 28.38 7.95
CA SER A 191 -17.72 28.41 6.54
C SER A 191 -18.68 27.26 6.13
N LEU A 192 -18.62 26.13 6.83
CA LEU A 192 -19.57 25.02 6.60
C LEU A 192 -20.84 25.19 7.43
N ILE A 193 -20.76 25.66 8.68
CA ILE A 193 -21.96 26.00 9.49
C ILE A 193 -22.83 27.02 8.78
N GLU A 194 -22.23 28.06 8.18
CA GLU A 194 -22.92 29.09 7.41
C GLU A 194 -23.70 28.55 6.19
N THR A 195 -23.36 27.35 5.73
CA THR A 195 -24.07 26.67 4.63
C THR A 195 -25.34 25.93 5.10
N GLY A 196 -25.62 25.89 6.41
CA GLY A 196 -26.77 25.19 6.99
C GLY A 196 -26.62 23.65 6.94
N ASP A 197 -27.75 22.93 6.77
CA ASP A 197 -27.78 21.45 6.80
C ASP A 197 -26.79 20.78 5.86
N PRO A 198 -26.57 21.23 4.62
CA PRO A 198 -25.52 20.66 3.77
C PRO A 198 -24.11 20.70 4.37
N GLY A 199 -23.78 21.82 5.02
CA GLY A 199 -22.49 21.99 5.68
C GLY A 199 -22.36 21.17 6.96
N LEU A 200 -23.45 21.03 7.73
CA LEU A 200 -23.50 20.20 8.95
C LEU A 200 -23.32 18.72 8.61
N GLU A 201 -23.90 18.23 7.53
CA GLU A 201 -23.68 16.84 7.08
C GLU A 201 -22.22 16.58 6.72
N ILE A 202 -21.57 17.51 6.03
CA ILE A 202 -20.13 17.41 5.71
C ILE A 202 -19.28 17.45 6.98
N LEU A 203 -19.60 18.32 7.94
CA LEU A 203 -18.90 18.38 9.23
C LEU A 203 -19.06 17.10 10.05
N HIS A 204 -20.24 16.48 10.03
CA HIS A 204 -20.45 15.20 10.69
C HIS A 204 -19.55 14.12 10.10
N ALA A 205 -19.49 13.99 8.79
CA ALA A 205 -18.57 13.06 8.14
C ALA A 205 -17.10 13.36 8.47
N TYR A 206 -16.72 14.64 8.57
CA TYR A 206 -15.38 15.05 9.01
C TYR A 206 -15.09 14.58 10.45
N ILE A 207 -16.03 14.73 11.38
CA ILE A 207 -15.87 14.29 12.77
C ILE A 207 -15.70 12.78 12.83
N VAL A 208 -16.54 12.01 12.13
CA VAL A 208 -16.40 10.53 12.06
C VAL A 208 -15.02 10.11 11.53
N LYS A 209 -14.50 10.81 10.52
CA LYS A 209 -13.14 10.59 10.02
C LYS A 209 -12.09 10.87 11.10
N GLU A 210 -12.23 11.93 11.88
CA GLU A 210 -11.28 12.24 12.97
C GLU A 210 -11.37 11.23 14.11
N ASP A 211 -12.56 10.69 14.42
CA ASP A 211 -12.67 9.60 15.41
C ASP A 211 -11.97 8.34 14.92
N LEU A 212 -12.13 7.98 13.64
CA LEU A 212 -11.38 6.86 13.05
C LEU A 212 -9.86 7.11 13.13
N ARG A 213 -9.41 8.33 12.87
CA ARG A 213 -8.00 8.70 13.01
C ARG A 213 -7.50 8.60 14.45
N ALA A 214 -8.30 9.05 15.42
CA ALA A 214 -7.98 8.96 16.86
C ALA A 214 -7.87 7.49 17.32
N LEU A 215 -8.72 6.61 16.79
CA LEU A 215 -8.63 5.18 17.01
C LEU A 215 -7.32 4.60 16.44
N LEU A 216 -6.99 4.94 15.19
CA LEU A 216 -5.78 4.44 14.50
C LEU A 216 -4.48 5.05 15.07
N ALA A 217 -4.54 6.21 15.73
CA ALA A 217 -3.40 6.83 16.43
C ALA A 217 -2.90 6.00 17.62
N LEU A 218 -3.70 5.06 18.13
CA LEU A 218 -3.30 4.10 19.16
C LEU A 218 -2.32 3.03 18.62
N SER A 219 -2.06 2.99 17.33
CA SER A 219 -1.22 1.96 16.71
C SER A 219 0.22 2.00 17.24
N GLY A 220 0.71 0.84 17.69
CA GLY A 220 2.06 0.66 18.22
C GLY A 220 2.26 1.20 19.65
N THR A 221 1.20 1.71 20.31
CA THR A 221 1.28 2.16 21.70
C THR A 221 0.94 1.06 22.71
N ASN A 222 0.59 -0.13 22.22
CA ASN A 222 0.07 -1.24 23.03
C ASN A 222 -1.10 -0.80 23.94
N PRO A 223 -2.20 -0.27 23.35
CA PRO A 223 -3.28 0.33 24.13
C PRO A 223 -4.00 -0.70 24.98
N GLU A 224 -4.42 -0.28 26.16
CA GLU A 224 -5.29 -1.07 27.00
C GLU A 224 -6.61 -1.37 26.29
N ARG A 225 -7.17 -2.57 26.53
CA ARG A 225 -8.37 -3.05 25.86
C ARG A 225 -9.57 -2.12 26.03
N HIS A 226 -9.73 -1.51 27.19
CA HIS A 226 -10.83 -0.57 27.44
C HIS A 226 -10.70 0.72 26.64
N LEU A 227 -9.48 1.26 26.49
CA LEU A 227 -9.24 2.47 25.70
C LEU A 227 -9.52 2.22 24.21
N LEU A 228 -9.04 1.08 23.69
CA LEU A 228 -9.30 0.69 22.32
C LEU A 228 -10.79 0.57 22.05
N ARG A 229 -11.53 -0.09 22.96
CA ARG A 229 -12.98 -0.26 22.87
C ARG A 229 -13.71 1.09 22.95
N ALA A 230 -13.36 1.96 23.87
CA ALA A 230 -13.98 3.28 24.02
C ALA A 230 -13.82 4.12 22.73
N ARG A 231 -12.65 4.09 22.08
CA ARG A 231 -12.43 4.77 20.80
C ARG A 231 -13.23 4.18 19.66
N LEU A 232 -13.33 2.86 19.62
CA LEU A 232 -14.15 2.15 18.62
C LEU A 232 -15.63 2.46 18.80
N ASP A 233 -16.13 2.40 20.03
CA ASP A 233 -17.51 2.72 20.35
C ASP A 233 -17.86 4.18 19.99
N THR A 234 -16.95 5.12 20.28
CA THR A 234 -17.11 6.53 19.87
C THR A 234 -17.28 6.66 18.36
N PHE A 235 -16.42 5.98 17.58
CA PHE A 235 -16.51 5.97 16.13
C PHE A 235 -17.86 5.40 15.64
N TYR A 236 -18.28 4.25 16.14
CA TYR A 236 -19.53 3.61 15.72
C TYR A 236 -20.78 4.38 16.15
N CYS A 237 -20.82 4.93 17.36
CA CYS A 237 -21.94 5.76 17.82
C CYS A 237 -22.13 6.98 16.93
N ARG A 238 -21.04 7.65 16.57
CA ARG A 238 -21.14 8.81 15.65
C ARG A 238 -21.46 8.41 14.22
N ALA A 239 -20.89 7.31 13.73
CA ALA A 239 -21.24 6.81 12.40
C ALA A 239 -22.72 6.41 12.31
N ALA A 240 -23.25 5.76 13.36
CA ALA A 240 -24.67 5.39 13.42
C ALA A 240 -25.62 6.59 13.48
N ALA A 241 -25.21 7.70 14.13
CA ALA A 241 -25.97 8.94 14.20
C ALA A 241 -25.91 9.76 12.88
N SER A 242 -25.13 9.34 11.90
CA SER A 242 -25.04 10.01 10.59
C SER A 242 -26.22 9.65 9.70
N SER A 243 -26.70 10.63 8.93
CA SER A 243 -27.66 10.40 7.83
C SER A 243 -26.97 9.99 6.52
N SER A 244 -25.63 10.10 6.45
CA SER A 244 -24.87 9.90 5.22
C SER A 244 -24.63 8.43 4.90
N PRO A 245 -25.10 7.87 3.78
CA PRO A 245 -24.88 6.49 3.39
C PRO A 245 -23.39 6.16 3.18
N GLU A 246 -22.57 7.15 2.85
CA GLU A 246 -21.12 7.02 2.72
C GLU A 246 -20.44 6.72 4.06
N VAL A 247 -20.93 7.35 5.13
CA VAL A 247 -20.43 7.12 6.50
C VAL A 247 -20.82 5.72 6.97
N HIS A 248 -22.04 5.27 6.68
CA HIS A 248 -22.49 3.92 7.00
C HIS A 248 -21.64 2.86 6.26
N ARG A 249 -21.36 3.07 4.96
CA ARG A 249 -20.46 2.19 4.21
C ARG A 249 -19.04 2.14 4.80
N LEU A 250 -18.53 3.29 5.25
CA LEU A 250 -17.25 3.33 5.96
C LEU A 250 -17.32 2.46 7.21
N ALA A 251 -18.34 2.62 8.06
CA ALA A 251 -18.51 1.84 9.29
C ALA A 251 -18.58 0.33 9.02
N THR A 252 -19.38 -0.11 8.03
CA THR A 252 -19.46 -1.51 7.61
C THR A 252 -18.10 -2.04 7.11
N THR A 253 -17.34 -1.23 6.39
CA THR A 253 -16.00 -1.62 5.94
C THR A 253 -15.05 -1.80 7.13
N ILE A 254 -15.08 -0.88 8.10
CA ILE A 254 -14.26 -0.99 9.32
C ILE A 254 -14.65 -2.25 10.11
N GLU A 255 -15.94 -2.54 10.23
CA GLU A 255 -16.43 -3.75 10.90
C GLU A 255 -15.91 -5.03 10.22
N THR A 256 -16.05 -5.11 8.90
CA THR A 256 -15.58 -6.26 8.11
C THR A 256 -14.08 -6.51 8.28
N TRP A 257 -13.28 -5.45 8.37
CA TRP A 257 -11.83 -5.52 8.48
C TRP A 257 -11.33 -5.38 9.93
N TRP A 258 -12.22 -5.33 10.90
CA TRP A 258 -11.86 -5.05 12.28
C TRP A 258 -10.75 -5.97 12.83
N PRO A 259 -10.79 -7.31 12.64
CA PRO A 259 -9.72 -8.16 13.15
C PRO A 259 -8.33 -7.77 12.63
N ALA A 260 -8.22 -7.40 11.35
CA ALA A 260 -6.95 -6.99 10.74
C ALA A 260 -6.54 -5.56 11.16
N ILE A 261 -7.51 -4.67 11.38
CA ILE A 261 -7.28 -3.31 11.89
C ILE A 261 -6.84 -3.36 13.36
N GLU A 262 -7.49 -4.16 14.20
CA GLU A 262 -7.10 -4.36 15.59
C GLU A 262 -5.69 -4.94 15.69
N ALA A 263 -5.35 -5.92 14.86
CA ALA A 263 -4.01 -6.48 14.78
C ALA A 263 -2.97 -5.39 14.43
N ALA A 264 -3.28 -4.49 13.46
CA ALA A 264 -2.43 -3.37 13.12
C ALA A 264 -2.23 -2.37 14.28
N ILE A 265 -3.30 -2.11 15.04
CA ILE A 265 -3.24 -1.21 16.19
C ILE A 265 -2.37 -1.83 17.31
N ARG A 266 -2.56 -3.09 17.62
CA ARG A 266 -1.83 -3.77 18.69
C ARG A 266 -0.37 -4.00 18.39
N THR A 267 -0.05 -4.41 17.17
CA THR A 267 1.33 -4.75 16.77
C THR A 267 2.13 -3.55 16.27
N GLY A 268 1.45 -2.51 15.77
CA GLY A 268 2.10 -1.39 15.10
C GLY A 268 2.61 -1.71 13.69
N TYR A 269 2.45 -2.94 13.21
CA TYR A 269 2.88 -3.31 11.87
C TYR A 269 2.06 -2.60 10.79
N SER A 270 2.68 -2.34 9.66
CA SER A 270 2.05 -1.68 8.52
C SER A 270 2.71 -2.11 7.21
N ASN A 271 2.08 -1.80 6.10
CA ASN A 271 2.62 -2.05 4.76
C ASN A 271 3.55 -0.92 4.24
N ALA A 272 3.96 0.01 5.10
CA ALA A 272 4.75 1.19 4.73
C ALA A 272 6.06 0.84 4.01
N ARG A 273 6.73 -0.26 4.39
CA ARG A 273 7.95 -0.74 3.70
C ARG A 273 7.65 -1.18 2.27
N SER A 274 6.55 -1.87 2.04
CA SER A 274 6.12 -2.26 0.69
C SER A 274 5.90 -1.05 -0.19
N GLU A 275 5.25 0.02 0.33
CA GLU A 275 5.15 1.30 -0.38
C GLU A 275 6.52 1.92 -0.70
N GLY A 276 7.47 1.86 0.24
CA GLY A 276 8.84 2.31 0.04
C GLY A 276 9.53 1.57 -1.10
N TYR A 277 9.43 0.24 -1.13
CA TYR A 277 9.98 -0.58 -2.21
C TYR A 277 9.25 -0.37 -3.53
N ASN A 278 7.95 -0.13 -3.52
CA ASN A 278 7.19 0.24 -4.71
C ASN A 278 7.65 1.58 -5.31
N ARG A 279 8.06 2.55 -4.48
CA ARG A 279 8.68 3.81 -4.96
C ARG A 279 10.03 3.54 -5.61
N LEU A 280 10.88 2.69 -5.00
CA LEU A 280 12.15 2.28 -5.61
C LEU A 280 11.93 1.54 -6.93
N ALA A 281 10.96 0.63 -7.00
CA ALA A 281 10.60 -0.07 -8.23
C ALA A 281 10.18 0.89 -9.35
N LYS A 282 9.37 1.89 -9.03
CA LYS A 282 8.98 2.95 -9.96
C LYS A 282 10.18 3.83 -10.38
N HIS A 283 11.09 4.11 -9.46
CA HIS A 283 12.32 4.87 -9.72
C HIS A 283 13.24 4.09 -10.68
N GLU A 284 13.49 2.80 -10.43
CA GLU A 284 14.27 1.96 -11.34
C GLU A 284 13.63 1.87 -12.74
N GLY A 285 12.30 1.84 -12.82
CA GLY A 285 11.58 1.87 -14.08
C GLY A 285 11.79 3.18 -14.87
N ARG A 286 11.81 4.31 -14.16
CA ARG A 286 12.08 5.63 -14.77
C ARG A 286 13.53 5.75 -15.23
N ASN A 287 14.49 5.37 -14.39
CA ASN A 287 15.91 5.41 -14.72
C ASN A 287 16.29 4.51 -15.92
N ALA A 288 15.49 3.48 -16.16
CA ALA A 288 15.66 2.59 -17.31
C ALA A 288 14.87 3.04 -18.57
N PHE A 289 14.20 4.21 -18.50
CA PHE A 289 13.25 4.65 -19.54
C PHE A 289 12.19 3.60 -19.88
N GLY A 290 11.81 2.78 -18.87
CA GLY A 290 10.95 1.61 -19.01
C GLY A 290 11.71 0.31 -19.27
N PHE A 291 10.98 -0.78 -19.21
CA PHE A 291 11.50 -2.13 -19.47
C PHE A 291 10.64 -2.84 -20.50
N ARG A 292 11.27 -3.35 -21.57
CA ARG A 292 10.60 -4.22 -22.53
C ARG A 292 10.45 -5.64 -21.96
N ASN A 293 11.50 -6.14 -21.28
CA ASN A 293 11.54 -7.48 -20.70
C ASN A 293 11.18 -7.45 -19.20
N PRO A 294 10.06 -8.09 -18.79
CA PRO A 294 9.63 -8.12 -17.39
C PRO A 294 10.58 -8.89 -16.46
N VAL A 295 11.29 -9.88 -16.98
CA VAL A 295 12.28 -10.65 -16.18
C VAL A 295 13.45 -9.75 -15.81
N ASN A 296 13.97 -8.98 -16.76
CA ASN A 296 15.04 -8.03 -16.50
C ASN A 296 14.60 -6.92 -15.55
N GLN A 297 13.35 -6.46 -15.67
CA GLN A 297 12.78 -5.49 -14.75
C GLN A 297 12.77 -6.02 -13.31
N ARG A 298 12.17 -7.20 -13.08
CA ARG A 298 12.13 -7.82 -11.75
C ARG A 298 13.52 -8.04 -11.17
N ARG A 299 14.46 -8.52 -11.98
CA ARG A 299 15.86 -8.73 -11.56
C ARG A 299 16.53 -7.43 -11.09
N ARG A 300 16.41 -6.36 -11.85
CA ARG A 300 16.99 -5.05 -11.49
C ARG A 300 16.33 -4.45 -10.25
N ILE A 301 15.02 -4.49 -10.19
CA ILE A 301 14.25 -3.98 -9.04
C ILE A 301 14.64 -4.76 -7.78
N ARG A 302 14.62 -6.09 -7.82
CA ARG A 302 14.98 -6.92 -6.68
C ARG A 302 16.42 -6.65 -6.23
N TRP A 303 17.35 -6.54 -7.15
CA TRP A 303 18.74 -6.18 -6.85
C TRP A 303 18.87 -4.82 -6.17
N ALA A 304 18.15 -3.81 -6.62
CA ALA A 304 18.15 -2.47 -6.00
C ALA A 304 17.53 -2.49 -4.60
N CYS A 305 16.43 -3.23 -4.43
CA CYS A 305 15.64 -3.27 -3.18
C CYS A 305 16.21 -4.17 -2.08
N THR A 306 17.20 -5.02 -2.38
CA THR A 306 17.84 -5.92 -1.40
C THR A 306 19.22 -5.44 -0.93
N ARG A 307 19.58 -4.17 -1.19
CA ARG A 307 20.89 -3.61 -0.81
C ARG A 307 21.19 -3.67 0.69
N GLN A 308 20.19 -3.46 1.53
CA GLN A 308 20.38 -3.48 2.99
C GLN A 308 20.75 -4.88 3.49
N HIS A 309 20.05 -5.90 3.00
CA HIS A 309 20.34 -7.29 3.32
C HIS A 309 21.79 -7.66 2.95
N ARG A 310 22.24 -7.31 1.74
CA ARG A 310 23.60 -7.59 1.27
C ARG A 310 24.68 -6.84 2.02
N ARG A 311 24.39 -5.65 2.57
CA ARG A 311 25.33 -4.88 3.39
C ARG A 311 25.47 -5.42 4.81
N ALA A 312 24.41 -6.06 5.33
CA ALA A 312 24.41 -6.68 6.65
C ALA A 312 25.12 -8.03 6.69
N SER A 313 25.26 -8.72 5.55
CA SER A 313 26.08 -9.94 5.45
C SER A 313 27.55 -9.51 5.32
N PRO A 314 28.45 -9.87 6.28
CA PRO A 314 29.88 -9.61 6.12
C PRO A 314 30.36 -10.35 4.88
N ALA A 315 30.96 -9.60 3.95
CA ALA A 315 31.64 -10.20 2.81
C ALA A 315 32.72 -11.14 3.33
N THR A 316 32.54 -12.43 3.14
CA THR A 316 33.65 -13.39 3.26
C THR A 316 34.59 -13.09 2.08
N THR A 317 35.43 -12.09 2.26
CA THR A 317 36.50 -11.78 1.32
C THR A 317 37.56 -12.87 1.54
N THR A 318 37.38 -13.98 0.88
CA THR A 318 38.49 -14.92 0.65
C THR A 318 39.41 -14.25 -0.39
N VAL A 319 40.39 -13.55 0.08
CA VAL A 319 41.52 -13.15 -0.75
C VAL A 319 42.27 -14.45 -1.11
N PRO A 320 42.38 -14.82 -2.40
CA PRO A 320 43.24 -15.93 -2.78
C PRO A 320 44.68 -15.59 -2.38
N GLY A 321 45.28 -16.46 -1.58
CA GLY A 321 46.63 -16.27 -1.04
C GLY A 321 47.63 -15.96 -2.13
N GLN A 322 48.44 -14.95 -1.90
CA GLN A 322 49.71 -14.77 -2.53
C GLN A 322 50.62 -15.98 -2.09
N VAL A 323 50.83 -16.86 -3.04
CA VAL A 323 51.92 -17.82 -2.93
C VAL A 323 53.22 -17.07 -3.25
N ARG A 324 54.15 -17.06 -2.30
CA ARG A 324 55.52 -16.59 -2.50
C ARG A 324 56.27 -17.57 -3.40
#